data_1c5697b402831a047d83762da86383a1
#
_entry.id   1c5697b402831a047d83762da86383a1
#
_cell.length_a   1.000
_cell.length_b   1.000
_cell.length_c   1.000
_cell.angle_alpha   90.00
_cell.angle_beta   90.00
_cell.angle_gamma   90.00
#
_symmetry.space_group_name_H-M   'P 1'
#
loop_
_entity.id
_entity.type
_entity.pdbx_description
1 polymer ?
#
loop_
_entity_poly.entity_id
_entity_poly.type
_entity_poly.pdbx_seq_one_letter_code
_entity_poly.pdbx_strand_id
1 'polypeptide(L)'
;FIQATDSHTCMGGASNALTYGVGSTEYANLVHNQFAFVKVPESIRFELEGELNPGCTAKDVILHILWRYAKYSDTLDRSMEFGGPGLASLSMDERATLCNMATECSAKTGICEPDQLTINWLLERRSDLSEKVIRDAFVLPDKDAHYDGGIHTINLNEIRPMVAHPGDPDEGVPSDPTNGAYIDEIGDVKINIAYAGSCTAGKDDDFSYYAMVTKAALDAGMKIAEGVECYIQFGSKTVKDLSERNGWTDLFEAAGVKLIDPGCGACIGAGPGVSNNPDQVTVSAINRNFQGRSGPGKLYLASPLTVMASAFTGKITAWHPDMFSNG
;
A
#
# COMPACT_ATOMS: atom_id res chain seq x y z
N PHE A 1 14.77 -15.81 -5.42
CA PHE A 1 13.48 -16.48 -5.25
C PHE A 1 13.19 -16.68 -3.77
N ILE A 2 12.04 -16.19 -3.29
CA ILE A 2 11.64 -16.28 -1.88
C ILE A 2 10.18 -16.72 -1.78
N GLN A 3 9.93 -17.71 -0.94
CA GLN A 3 8.59 -18.12 -0.51
C GLN A 3 8.49 -18.01 1.01
N ALA A 4 7.37 -17.51 1.50
CA ALA A 4 7.06 -17.44 2.93
C ALA A 4 5.54 -17.61 3.13
N THR A 5 5.11 -17.76 4.38
CA THR A 5 3.70 -17.95 4.71
C THR A 5 2.88 -16.67 4.75
N ASP A 6 3.54 -15.50 4.72
CA ASP A 6 2.84 -14.21 4.62
C ASP A 6 2.33 -13.99 3.19
N SER A 7 1.06 -13.61 3.04
CA SER A 7 0.45 -13.36 1.73
C SER A 7 1.09 -12.17 1.00
N HIS A 8 1.70 -11.21 1.72
CA HIS A 8 2.38 -10.04 1.17
C HIS A 8 3.90 -10.24 0.99
N THR A 9 4.39 -11.47 1.00
CA THR A 9 5.77 -11.80 0.62
C THR A 9 6.14 -11.23 -0.74
N CYS A 10 5.16 -11.05 -1.65
CA CYS A 10 5.32 -10.41 -2.95
C CYS A 10 5.90 -8.98 -2.89
N MET A 11 5.83 -8.30 -1.74
CA MET A 11 6.46 -6.99 -1.51
C MET A 11 7.98 -6.99 -1.82
N GLY A 12 8.66 -8.13 -1.67
CA GLY A 12 10.08 -8.28 -2.01
C GLY A 12 10.40 -8.08 -3.50
N GLY A 13 9.39 -8.11 -4.37
CA GLY A 13 9.54 -7.81 -5.80
C GLY A 13 9.96 -6.37 -6.11
N ALA A 14 9.81 -5.44 -5.16
CA ALA A 14 10.33 -4.09 -5.27
C ALA A 14 11.86 -4.05 -5.48
N SER A 15 12.58 -5.05 -4.98
CA SER A 15 14.04 -5.22 -5.17
C SER A 15 14.39 -6.20 -6.29
N ASN A 16 13.51 -6.41 -7.27
CA ASN A 16 13.68 -7.32 -8.41
C ASN A 16 13.77 -8.80 -8.01
N ALA A 17 13.18 -9.21 -6.91
CA ALA A 17 13.16 -10.60 -6.48
C ALA A 17 11.81 -11.27 -6.81
N LEU A 18 11.83 -12.49 -7.34
CA LEU A 18 10.61 -13.29 -7.46
C LEU A 18 10.19 -13.78 -6.08
N THR A 19 9.14 -13.20 -5.54
CA THR A 19 8.68 -13.45 -4.17
C THR A 19 7.17 -13.59 -4.11
N TYR A 20 6.67 -14.60 -3.40
CA TYR A 20 5.22 -14.78 -3.20
C TYR A 20 4.89 -15.59 -1.95
N GLY A 21 3.68 -15.39 -1.45
CA GLY A 21 3.15 -16.14 -0.32
C GLY A 21 2.68 -17.53 -0.70
N VAL A 22 2.84 -18.48 0.21
CA VAL A 22 2.33 -19.85 0.09
C VAL A 22 1.57 -20.26 1.34
N GLY A 23 0.67 -21.23 1.21
CA GLY A 23 -0.04 -21.77 2.36
C GLY A 23 0.90 -22.45 3.36
N SER A 24 0.52 -22.46 4.63
CA SER A 24 1.36 -23.06 5.70
C SER A 24 1.66 -24.53 5.47
N THR A 25 0.72 -25.31 4.93
CA THR A 25 0.94 -26.72 4.56
C THR A 25 1.94 -26.85 3.41
N GLU A 26 1.84 -26.01 2.40
CA GLU A 26 2.78 -25.95 1.28
C GLU A 26 4.18 -25.58 1.77
N TYR A 27 4.28 -24.59 2.65
CA TYR A 27 5.54 -24.19 3.27
C TYR A 27 6.16 -25.31 4.12
N ALA A 28 5.34 -26.02 4.91
CA ALA A 28 5.82 -27.17 5.68
C ALA A 28 6.37 -28.28 4.78
N ASN A 29 5.69 -28.56 3.66
CA ASN A 29 6.18 -29.51 2.65
C ASN A 29 7.49 -29.06 2.00
N LEU A 30 7.62 -27.74 1.69
CA LEU A 30 8.85 -27.16 1.17
C LEU A 30 10.02 -27.35 2.14
N VAL A 31 9.80 -27.08 3.43
CA VAL A 31 10.84 -27.25 4.47
C VAL A 31 11.22 -28.73 4.62
N HIS A 32 10.24 -29.64 4.59
CA HIS A 32 10.48 -31.08 4.73
C HIS A 32 11.21 -31.66 3.53
N ASN A 33 10.75 -31.35 2.32
CA ASN A 33 11.27 -31.94 1.06
C ASN A 33 12.48 -31.18 0.51
N GLN A 34 12.72 -29.94 0.95
CA GLN A 34 13.77 -29.02 0.46
C GLN A 34 13.65 -28.65 -1.01
N PHE A 35 12.48 -28.84 -1.61
CA PHE A 35 12.12 -28.34 -2.94
C PHE A 35 10.61 -28.10 -3.05
N ALA A 36 10.22 -27.29 -4.03
CA ALA A 36 8.83 -27.08 -4.42
C ALA A 36 8.70 -27.07 -5.94
N PHE A 37 7.56 -27.53 -6.44
CA PHE A 37 7.18 -27.34 -7.83
C PHE A 37 6.51 -25.97 -7.98
N VAL A 38 6.99 -25.19 -8.91
CA VAL A 38 6.45 -23.86 -9.19
C VAL A 38 5.98 -23.83 -10.64
N LYS A 39 4.69 -23.52 -10.83
CA LYS A 39 4.19 -23.16 -12.14
C LYS A 39 4.76 -21.79 -12.49
N VAL A 40 5.45 -21.66 -13.62
CA VAL A 40 5.88 -20.36 -14.14
C VAL A 40 4.62 -19.58 -14.51
N PRO A 41 4.38 -18.40 -13.89
CA PRO A 41 3.20 -17.60 -14.22
C PRO A 41 3.35 -16.95 -15.59
N GLU A 42 2.23 -16.69 -16.24
CA GLU A 42 2.16 -15.69 -17.30
C GLU A 42 2.49 -14.29 -16.71
N SER A 43 2.84 -13.33 -17.57
CA SER A 43 3.14 -11.97 -17.14
C SER A 43 2.16 -10.95 -17.74
N ILE A 44 1.90 -9.90 -16.97
CA ILE A 44 1.25 -8.67 -17.40
C ILE A 44 2.17 -7.50 -17.06
N ARG A 45 2.34 -6.56 -17.98
CA ARG A 45 3.26 -5.44 -17.80
C ARG A 45 2.54 -4.12 -17.66
N PHE A 46 2.96 -3.34 -16.68
CA PHE A 46 2.54 -1.95 -16.45
C PHE A 46 3.71 -1.02 -16.71
N GLU A 47 3.64 -0.27 -17.81
CA GLU A 47 4.60 0.79 -18.15
C GLU A 47 4.16 2.09 -17.48
N LEU A 48 4.93 2.55 -16.52
CA LEU A 48 4.67 3.78 -15.79
C LEU A 48 5.31 4.96 -16.53
N GLU A 49 4.53 6.02 -16.76
CA GLU A 49 4.97 7.25 -17.40
C GLU A 49 4.66 8.46 -16.53
N GLY A 50 5.49 9.52 -16.64
CA GLY A 50 5.29 10.75 -15.87
C GLY A 50 5.63 10.61 -14.39
N GLU A 51 5.04 11.47 -13.57
CA GLU A 51 5.26 11.55 -12.11
C GLU A 51 3.91 11.73 -11.39
N LEU A 52 3.82 11.29 -10.15
CA LEU A 52 2.60 11.48 -9.35
C LEU A 52 2.38 12.95 -9.00
N ASN A 53 1.12 13.38 -9.13
CA ASN A 53 0.73 14.71 -8.66
C ASN A 53 0.81 14.79 -7.11
N PRO A 54 1.06 15.99 -6.56
CA PRO A 54 0.93 16.21 -5.11
C PRO A 54 -0.44 15.72 -4.60
N GLY A 55 -0.43 14.96 -3.52
CA GLY A 55 -1.65 14.36 -2.96
C GLY A 55 -1.90 12.91 -3.37
N CYS A 56 -1.16 12.40 -4.35
CA CYS A 56 -1.19 10.99 -4.76
C CYS A 56 0.05 10.23 -4.28
N THR A 57 -0.08 8.94 -4.09
CA THR A 57 1.00 8.00 -3.76
C THR A 57 0.86 6.73 -4.60
N ALA A 58 1.84 5.83 -4.53
CA ALA A 58 1.74 4.53 -5.19
C ALA A 58 0.53 3.70 -4.72
N LYS A 59 -0.07 4.03 -3.57
CA LYS A 59 -1.33 3.42 -3.14
C LYS A 59 -2.48 3.77 -4.09
N ASP A 60 -2.54 5.00 -4.58
CA ASP A 60 -3.56 5.41 -5.55
C ASP A 60 -3.34 4.70 -6.90
N VAL A 61 -2.07 4.48 -7.30
CA VAL A 61 -1.73 3.71 -8.51
C VAL A 61 -2.23 2.27 -8.42
N ILE A 62 -1.94 1.59 -7.31
CA ILE A 62 -2.36 0.18 -7.19
C ILE A 62 -3.88 0.05 -7.02
N LEU A 63 -4.55 1.01 -6.37
CA LEU A 63 -6.02 1.06 -6.33
C LEU A 63 -6.60 1.27 -7.74
N HIS A 64 -5.96 2.09 -8.59
CA HIS A 64 -6.33 2.24 -9.99
C HIS A 64 -6.20 0.92 -10.76
N ILE A 65 -5.09 0.21 -10.57
CA ILE A 65 -4.85 -1.09 -11.21
C ILE A 65 -5.88 -2.13 -10.74
N LEU A 66 -6.17 -2.19 -9.45
CA LEU A 66 -7.23 -3.02 -8.89
C LEU A 66 -8.57 -2.78 -9.58
N TRP A 67 -8.96 -1.51 -9.68
CA TRP A 67 -10.23 -1.12 -10.30
C TRP A 67 -10.32 -1.40 -11.79
N ARG A 68 -9.24 -1.15 -12.55
CA ARG A 68 -9.26 -1.19 -14.01
C ARG A 68 -8.91 -2.54 -14.61
N TYR A 69 -8.10 -3.34 -13.91
CA TYR A 69 -7.54 -4.61 -14.43
C TYR A 69 -7.91 -5.80 -13.55
N ALA A 70 -7.62 -5.75 -12.26
CA ALA A 70 -7.88 -6.90 -11.39
C ALA A 70 -9.37 -7.24 -11.28
N LYS A 71 -10.24 -6.24 -11.30
CA LYS A 71 -11.70 -6.41 -11.33
C LYS A 71 -12.18 -7.31 -12.48
N TYR A 72 -11.45 -7.33 -13.58
CA TYR A 72 -11.78 -8.10 -14.77
C TYR A 72 -10.91 -9.36 -14.92
N SER A 73 -10.14 -9.69 -13.89
CA SER A 73 -9.25 -10.86 -13.83
C SER A 73 -8.04 -10.79 -14.76
N ASP A 74 -7.67 -9.62 -15.28
CA ASP A 74 -6.53 -9.45 -16.16
C ASP A 74 -5.20 -9.78 -15.49
N THR A 75 -5.14 -9.67 -14.15
CA THR A 75 -3.96 -9.94 -13.33
C THR A 75 -3.92 -11.33 -12.69
N LEU A 76 -5.02 -12.11 -12.85
CA LEU A 76 -5.21 -13.38 -12.14
C LEU A 76 -4.09 -14.40 -12.43
N ASP A 77 -3.44 -14.88 -11.35
CA ASP A 77 -2.33 -15.85 -11.35
C ASP A 77 -1.12 -15.44 -12.22
N ARG A 78 -1.00 -14.14 -12.57
CA ARG A 78 0.11 -13.58 -13.35
C ARG A 78 1.18 -12.95 -12.49
N SER A 79 2.39 -12.81 -13.05
CA SER A 79 3.39 -11.87 -12.56
C SER A 79 3.05 -10.47 -13.06
N MET A 80 2.86 -9.52 -12.15
CA MET A 80 2.70 -8.10 -12.49
C MET A 80 4.09 -7.47 -12.57
N GLU A 81 4.49 -7.01 -13.74
CA GLU A 81 5.78 -6.37 -13.95
C GLU A 81 5.62 -4.86 -14.08
N PHE A 82 6.35 -4.12 -13.25
CA PHE A 82 6.33 -2.66 -13.24
C PHE A 82 7.63 -2.12 -13.82
N GLY A 83 7.53 -1.32 -14.88
CA GLY A 83 8.65 -0.70 -15.56
C GLY A 83 8.29 0.66 -16.12
N GLY A 84 9.08 1.12 -17.10
CA GLY A 84 8.88 2.40 -17.76
C GLY A 84 9.55 3.58 -17.06
N PRO A 85 9.64 4.75 -17.73
CA PRO A 85 10.38 5.90 -17.23
C PRO A 85 9.78 6.49 -15.93
N GLY A 86 8.48 6.38 -15.71
CA GLY A 86 7.82 6.84 -14.49
C GLY A 86 8.19 6.05 -13.23
N LEU A 87 8.68 4.80 -13.38
CA LEU A 87 9.12 4.02 -12.23
C LEU A 87 10.26 4.69 -11.47
N ALA A 88 11.12 5.44 -12.15
CA ALA A 88 12.24 6.16 -11.54
C ALA A 88 11.78 7.29 -10.59
N SER A 89 10.56 7.79 -10.73
CA SER A 89 9.99 8.80 -9.83
C SER A 89 9.47 8.21 -8.52
N LEU A 90 9.24 6.89 -8.47
CA LEU A 90 8.74 6.20 -7.28
C LEU A 90 9.90 5.72 -6.40
N SER A 91 9.81 6.02 -5.11
CA SER A 91 10.76 5.52 -4.12
C SER A 91 10.69 3.99 -3.98
N MET A 92 11.64 3.39 -3.27
CA MET A 92 11.62 1.95 -2.99
C MET A 92 10.42 1.55 -2.13
N ASP A 93 9.96 2.42 -1.24
CA ASP A 93 8.77 2.18 -0.41
C ASP A 93 7.49 2.24 -1.23
N GLU A 94 7.42 3.14 -2.21
CA GLU A 94 6.30 3.20 -3.16
C GLU A 94 6.28 1.99 -4.09
N ARG A 95 7.43 1.55 -4.61
CA ARG A 95 7.55 0.30 -5.37
C ARG A 95 7.13 -0.90 -4.53
N ALA A 96 7.51 -0.91 -3.26
CA ALA A 96 7.10 -1.95 -2.32
C ALA A 96 5.57 -1.96 -2.12
N THR A 97 4.89 -0.82 -2.14
CA THR A 97 3.42 -0.74 -2.10
C THR A 97 2.78 -1.38 -3.34
N LEU A 98 3.30 -1.11 -4.55
CA LEU A 98 2.82 -1.74 -5.78
C LEU A 98 2.94 -3.27 -5.71
N CYS A 99 4.12 -3.76 -5.35
CA CYS A 99 4.38 -5.20 -5.25
C CYS A 99 3.58 -5.86 -4.11
N ASN A 100 3.45 -5.19 -2.95
CA ASN A 100 2.69 -5.68 -1.81
C ASN A 100 1.25 -6.02 -2.20
N MET A 101 0.57 -5.11 -2.88
CA MET A 101 -0.84 -5.27 -3.26
C MET A 101 -1.08 -6.06 -4.54
N ALA A 102 -0.06 -6.66 -5.13
CA ALA A 102 -0.23 -7.67 -6.19
C ALA A 102 -1.09 -8.85 -5.70
N THR A 103 -1.02 -9.16 -4.40
CA THR A 103 -1.88 -10.18 -3.78
C THR A 103 -3.36 -9.83 -3.90
N GLU A 104 -3.74 -8.57 -3.67
CA GLU A 104 -5.13 -8.10 -3.80
C GLU A 104 -5.59 -8.07 -5.26
N CYS A 105 -4.64 -7.93 -6.20
CA CYS A 105 -4.89 -8.10 -7.62
C CYS A 105 -5.09 -9.58 -8.04
N SER A 106 -5.09 -10.51 -7.09
CA SER A 106 -5.09 -11.97 -7.35
C SER A 106 -3.91 -12.42 -8.23
N ALA A 107 -2.86 -11.62 -8.30
CA ALA A 107 -1.64 -11.93 -9.02
C ALA A 107 -0.75 -12.88 -8.21
N LYS A 108 0.14 -13.58 -8.88
CA LYS A 108 1.14 -14.44 -8.24
C LYS A 108 2.17 -13.61 -7.49
N THR A 109 2.63 -12.54 -8.12
CA THR A 109 3.65 -11.62 -7.57
C THR A 109 3.59 -10.28 -8.27
N GLY A 110 4.26 -9.26 -7.69
CA GLY A 110 4.60 -8.02 -8.36
C GLY A 110 6.12 -7.86 -8.38
N ILE A 111 6.69 -7.39 -9.48
CA ILE A 111 8.14 -7.21 -9.66
C ILE A 111 8.39 -5.85 -10.29
N CYS A 112 9.28 -5.05 -9.71
CA CYS A 112 9.77 -3.82 -10.32
C CYS A 112 11.06 -4.06 -11.10
N GLU A 113 11.22 -3.41 -12.24
CA GLU A 113 12.51 -3.32 -12.90
C GLU A 113 13.53 -2.64 -11.99
N PRO A 114 14.76 -3.17 -11.91
CA PRO A 114 15.78 -2.61 -11.05
C PRO A 114 16.46 -1.43 -11.74
N ASP A 115 16.81 -0.43 -10.96
CA ASP A 115 17.55 0.74 -11.41
C ASP A 115 18.63 1.16 -10.39
N GLN A 116 19.20 2.35 -10.55
CA GLN A 116 20.21 2.87 -9.63
C GLN A 116 19.64 3.10 -8.22
N LEU A 117 18.35 3.45 -8.10
CA LEU A 117 17.68 3.61 -6.81
C LEU A 117 17.64 2.27 -6.04
N THR A 118 17.31 1.18 -6.76
CA THR A 118 17.33 -0.18 -6.19
C THR A 118 18.73 -0.56 -5.68
N ILE A 119 19.78 -0.23 -6.46
CA ILE A 119 21.16 -0.51 -6.05
C ILE A 119 21.54 0.27 -4.80
N ASN A 120 21.29 1.56 -4.77
CA ASN A 120 21.62 2.43 -3.64
C ASN A 120 20.90 1.94 -2.37
N TRP A 121 19.61 1.63 -2.48
CA TRP A 121 18.81 1.12 -1.37
C TRP A 121 19.34 -0.22 -0.80
N LEU A 122 19.80 -1.12 -1.68
CA LEU A 122 20.42 -2.39 -1.26
C LEU A 122 21.77 -2.17 -0.60
N LEU A 123 22.63 -1.29 -1.14
CA LEU A 123 23.94 -0.99 -0.56
C LEU A 123 23.86 -0.37 0.83
N GLU A 124 22.86 0.46 1.08
CA GLU A 124 22.62 1.05 2.40
C GLU A 124 22.26 -0.02 3.46
N ARG A 125 21.65 -1.13 3.07
CA ARG A 125 21.13 -2.20 3.95
C ARG A 125 22.00 -3.44 3.99
N ARG A 126 22.87 -3.63 3.00
CA ARG A 126 23.68 -4.84 2.78
C ARG A 126 25.14 -4.45 2.56
N SER A 127 25.82 -4.14 3.66
CA SER A 127 27.25 -3.79 3.64
C SER A 127 28.18 -4.94 3.19
N ASP A 128 27.65 -6.16 3.12
CA ASP A 128 28.33 -7.36 2.61
C ASP A 128 28.30 -7.49 1.08
N LEU A 129 27.48 -6.68 0.38
CA LEU A 129 27.35 -6.70 -1.07
C LEU A 129 28.12 -5.53 -1.73
N SER A 130 28.63 -5.79 -2.92
CA SER A 130 29.15 -4.73 -3.79
C SER A 130 28.14 -4.40 -4.88
N GLU A 131 28.22 -3.19 -5.45
CA GLU A 131 27.37 -2.78 -6.56
C GLU A 131 27.43 -3.78 -7.74
N LYS A 132 28.63 -4.30 -8.03
CA LYS A 132 28.81 -5.30 -9.09
C LYS A 132 27.99 -6.58 -8.81
N VAL A 133 28.03 -7.09 -7.59
CA VAL A 133 27.27 -8.30 -7.20
C VAL A 133 25.77 -8.06 -7.34
N ILE A 134 25.30 -6.87 -6.94
CA ILE A 134 23.88 -6.51 -7.07
C ILE A 134 23.47 -6.44 -8.54
N ARG A 135 24.24 -5.74 -9.38
CA ARG A 135 23.96 -5.61 -10.82
C ARG A 135 23.96 -6.97 -11.53
N ASP A 136 24.92 -7.83 -11.21
CA ASP A 136 25.04 -9.15 -11.82
C ASP A 136 23.87 -10.09 -11.41
N ALA A 137 23.17 -9.78 -10.32
CA ALA A 137 22.02 -10.54 -9.84
C ALA A 137 20.67 -10.06 -10.42
N PHE A 138 20.62 -8.90 -11.06
CA PHE A 138 19.40 -8.36 -11.63
C PHE A 138 18.91 -9.18 -12.83
N VAL A 139 17.60 -9.37 -12.89
CA VAL A 139 16.93 -9.99 -14.02
C VAL A 139 16.08 -8.93 -14.72
N LEU A 140 16.42 -8.67 -15.97
CA LEU A 140 15.69 -7.76 -16.84
C LEU A 140 14.85 -8.55 -17.83
N PRO A 141 13.76 -8.00 -18.35
CA PRO A 141 13.01 -8.64 -19.41
C PRO A 141 13.86 -8.77 -20.68
N ASP A 142 13.65 -9.84 -21.42
CA ASP A 142 14.25 -10.01 -22.74
C ASP A 142 13.73 -8.93 -23.72
N LYS A 143 14.51 -8.61 -24.76
CA LYS A 143 14.13 -7.58 -25.76
C LYS A 143 12.82 -7.88 -26.49
N ASP A 144 12.51 -9.14 -26.62
CA ASP A 144 11.34 -9.69 -27.28
C ASP A 144 10.41 -10.41 -26.31
N ALA A 145 10.45 -10.02 -25.03
CA ALA A 145 9.58 -10.57 -24.00
C ALA A 145 8.11 -10.47 -24.42
N HIS A 146 7.41 -11.58 -24.34
CA HIS A 146 5.98 -11.65 -24.57
C HIS A 146 5.23 -11.59 -23.25
N TYR A 147 4.20 -10.74 -23.20
CA TYR A 147 3.33 -10.59 -22.04
C TYR A 147 1.93 -11.08 -22.38
N ASP A 148 1.54 -12.24 -21.86
CA ASP A 148 0.23 -12.84 -22.13
C ASP A 148 -0.93 -11.96 -21.63
N GLY A 149 -0.71 -11.22 -20.54
CA GLY A 149 -1.64 -10.22 -20.01
C GLY A 149 -1.57 -8.86 -20.72
N GLY A 150 -0.70 -8.72 -21.74
CA GLY A 150 -0.48 -7.47 -22.45
C GLY A 150 0.46 -6.48 -21.74
N ILE A 151 0.69 -5.35 -22.41
CA ILE A 151 1.45 -4.19 -21.90
C ILE A 151 0.48 -3.04 -21.78
N HIS A 152 0.39 -2.45 -20.58
CA HIS A 152 -0.54 -1.39 -20.24
C HIS A 152 0.21 -0.17 -19.74
N THR A 153 -0.02 0.98 -20.35
CA THR A 153 0.57 2.24 -19.92
C THR A 153 -0.27 2.88 -18.82
N ILE A 154 0.38 3.26 -17.72
CA ILE A 154 -0.19 4.05 -16.63
C ILE A 154 0.50 5.40 -16.60
N ASN A 155 -0.22 6.46 -16.97
CA ASN A 155 0.26 7.82 -16.85
C ASN A 155 0.08 8.31 -15.41
N LEU A 156 1.17 8.42 -14.67
CA LEU A 156 1.16 8.84 -13.27
C LEU A 156 0.59 10.25 -13.07
N ASN A 157 0.73 11.14 -14.06
CA ASN A 157 0.15 12.48 -14.01
C ASN A 157 -1.39 12.49 -14.05
N GLU A 158 -2.01 11.38 -14.48
CA GLU A 158 -3.47 11.23 -14.55
C GLU A 158 -4.05 10.52 -13.33
N ILE A 159 -3.18 9.98 -12.45
CA ILE A 159 -3.63 9.37 -11.20
C ILE A 159 -4.19 10.46 -10.29
N ARG A 160 -5.38 10.18 -9.76
CA ARG A 160 -6.10 11.05 -8.82
C ARG A 160 -6.25 10.33 -7.47
N PRO A 161 -6.41 11.06 -6.36
CA PRO A 161 -6.70 10.45 -5.08
C PRO A 161 -7.93 9.55 -5.14
N MET A 162 -7.78 8.31 -4.68
CA MET A 162 -8.77 7.25 -4.83
C MET A 162 -9.13 6.60 -3.51
N VAL A 163 -10.27 5.92 -3.51
CA VAL A 163 -10.65 4.93 -2.51
C VAL A 163 -11.00 3.60 -3.17
N ALA A 164 -10.84 2.50 -2.44
CA ALA A 164 -11.66 1.33 -2.65
C ALA A 164 -12.79 1.38 -1.62
N HIS A 165 -14.03 1.54 -2.08
CA HIS A 165 -15.18 1.64 -1.19
C HIS A 165 -15.69 0.26 -0.75
N PRO A 166 -16.33 0.14 0.41
CA PRO A 166 -17.04 -1.07 0.79
C PRO A 166 -18.14 -1.37 -0.23
N GLY A 167 -18.52 -2.62 -0.35
CA GLY A 167 -19.65 -2.99 -1.17
C GLY A 167 -20.95 -2.40 -0.66
N ASP A 168 -21.98 -2.59 -1.43
CA ASP A 168 -23.37 -2.29 -1.05
C ASP A 168 -24.16 -3.61 -1.07
N PRO A 169 -24.44 -4.23 0.11
CA PRO A 169 -25.19 -5.46 0.20
C PRO A 169 -26.62 -5.34 -0.35
N ASP A 170 -27.23 -4.15 -0.27
CA ASP A 170 -28.57 -3.90 -0.76
C ASP A 170 -28.63 -3.89 -2.30
N GLU A 171 -27.53 -3.49 -2.94
CA GLU A 171 -27.33 -3.56 -4.39
C GLU A 171 -26.65 -4.86 -4.84
N GLY A 172 -26.30 -5.75 -3.92
CA GLY A 172 -25.60 -6.99 -4.21
C GLY A 172 -24.13 -6.81 -4.58
N VAL A 173 -23.52 -5.69 -4.22
CA VAL A 173 -22.10 -5.40 -4.45
C VAL A 173 -21.29 -5.84 -3.23
N PRO A 174 -20.44 -6.88 -3.33
CA PRO A 174 -19.60 -7.29 -2.20
C PRO A 174 -18.52 -6.26 -1.90
N SER A 175 -18.07 -6.21 -0.63
CA SER A 175 -16.86 -5.46 -0.25
C SER A 175 -15.64 -6.10 -0.89
N ASP A 176 -14.90 -5.33 -1.68
CA ASP A 176 -13.72 -5.81 -2.40
C ASP A 176 -12.74 -4.65 -2.68
N PRO A 177 -11.40 -4.87 -2.61
CA PRO A 177 -10.42 -3.86 -2.97
C PRO A 177 -10.52 -3.35 -4.42
N THR A 178 -11.20 -4.08 -5.30
CA THR A 178 -11.45 -3.68 -6.70
C THR A 178 -12.60 -2.67 -6.87
N ASN A 179 -13.30 -2.31 -5.80
CA ASN A 179 -14.36 -1.30 -5.82
C ASN A 179 -13.76 0.12 -5.82
N GLY A 180 -13.01 0.46 -6.87
CA GLY A 180 -12.36 1.77 -7.00
C GLY A 180 -13.34 2.89 -7.30
N ALA A 181 -13.11 4.07 -6.69
CA ALA A 181 -13.77 5.32 -7.02
C ALA A 181 -12.82 6.48 -6.73
N TYR A 182 -12.98 7.59 -7.44
CA TYR A 182 -12.28 8.82 -7.11
C TYR A 182 -12.93 9.49 -5.90
N ILE A 183 -12.13 10.16 -5.06
CA ILE A 183 -12.63 10.75 -3.80
C ILE A 183 -13.67 11.85 -4.07
N ASP A 184 -13.52 12.61 -5.14
CA ASP A 184 -14.47 13.66 -5.52
C ASP A 184 -15.80 13.13 -6.08
N GLU A 185 -15.92 11.82 -6.30
CA GLU A 185 -17.13 11.16 -6.82
C GLU A 185 -17.97 10.46 -5.73
N ILE A 186 -17.41 10.23 -4.53
CA ILE A 186 -18.09 9.48 -3.47
C ILE A 186 -18.96 10.35 -2.54
N GLY A 187 -18.95 11.68 -2.72
CA GLY A 187 -19.69 12.61 -1.86
C GLY A 187 -19.10 12.77 -0.46
N ASP A 188 -19.87 13.30 0.47
CA ASP A 188 -19.46 13.55 1.85
C ASP A 188 -19.61 12.30 2.71
N VAL A 189 -18.54 11.52 2.85
CA VAL A 189 -18.51 10.33 3.70
C VAL A 189 -17.84 10.65 5.03
N LYS A 190 -18.62 10.80 6.10
CA LYS A 190 -18.10 10.98 7.48
C LYS A 190 -17.44 9.70 7.96
N ILE A 191 -16.36 9.83 8.74
CA ILE A 191 -15.62 8.71 9.30
C ILE A 191 -15.67 8.71 10.84
N ASN A 192 -15.53 7.52 11.40
CA ASN A 192 -15.37 7.30 12.85
C ASN A 192 -13.97 6.83 13.19
N ILE A 193 -13.29 6.18 12.24
CA ILE A 193 -11.96 5.63 12.44
C ILE A 193 -11.09 5.98 11.23
N ALA A 194 -9.88 6.50 11.48
CA ALA A 194 -8.79 6.60 10.53
C ALA A 194 -7.68 5.63 10.95
N TYR A 195 -7.35 4.67 10.10
CA TYR A 195 -6.34 3.66 10.42
C TYR A 195 -5.22 3.64 9.39
N ALA A 196 -4.05 4.10 9.81
CA ALA A 196 -2.83 4.21 9.02
C ALA A 196 -1.85 3.08 9.35
N GLY A 197 -0.88 2.82 8.47
CA GLY A 197 0.20 1.87 8.71
C GLY A 197 -0.04 0.48 8.14
N SER A 198 0.36 -0.55 8.87
CA SER A 198 0.46 -1.96 8.44
C SER A 198 1.67 -2.24 7.51
N CYS A 199 1.78 -3.46 6.95
CA CYS A 199 2.85 -3.80 6.01
C CYS A 199 2.78 -2.99 4.71
N THR A 200 1.58 -2.55 4.29
CA THR A 200 1.37 -1.80 3.05
C THR A 200 1.76 -0.33 3.19
N ALA A 201 1.40 0.30 4.30
CA ALA A 201 1.52 1.73 4.50
C ALA A 201 2.20 2.10 5.85
N GLY A 202 3.08 1.25 6.33
CA GLY A 202 3.84 1.45 7.58
C GLY A 202 5.35 1.54 7.35
N LYS A 203 5.79 2.00 6.19
CA LYS A 203 7.20 2.15 5.79
C LYS A 203 7.70 3.57 6.08
N ASP A 204 8.96 3.83 5.82
CA ASP A 204 9.63 5.10 6.13
C ASP A 204 8.95 6.30 5.44
N ASP A 205 8.66 6.17 4.14
CA ASP A 205 7.99 7.23 3.36
C ASP A 205 6.53 7.43 3.81
N ASP A 206 5.80 6.36 4.11
CA ASP A 206 4.44 6.47 4.61
C ASP A 206 4.40 7.29 5.91
N PHE A 207 5.35 7.04 6.82
CA PHE A 207 5.46 7.79 8.07
C PHE A 207 5.85 9.24 7.85
N SER A 208 6.66 9.54 6.83
CA SER A 208 6.98 10.92 6.44
C SER A 208 5.72 11.64 5.94
N TYR A 209 4.86 10.97 5.15
CA TYR A 209 3.58 11.52 4.72
C TYR A 209 2.63 11.78 5.89
N TYR A 210 2.52 10.84 6.83
CA TYR A 210 1.72 11.03 8.04
C TYR A 210 2.22 12.22 8.85
N ALA A 211 3.53 12.35 9.04
CA ALA A 211 4.15 13.45 9.79
C ALA A 211 3.95 14.79 9.08
N MET A 212 4.08 14.85 7.77
CA MET A 212 3.86 16.04 6.97
C MET A 212 2.43 16.56 7.12
N VAL A 213 1.43 15.70 6.93
CA VAL A 213 0.01 16.09 7.06
C VAL A 213 -0.31 16.50 8.50
N THR A 214 0.18 15.72 9.48
CA THR A 214 -0.02 16.01 10.91
C THR A 214 0.58 17.35 11.31
N LYS A 215 1.81 17.62 10.85
CA LYS A 215 2.47 18.90 11.13
C LYS A 215 1.69 20.07 10.54
N ALA A 216 1.28 19.99 9.28
CA ALA A 216 0.50 21.04 8.63
C ALA A 216 -0.82 21.32 9.37
N ALA A 217 -1.51 20.28 9.83
CA ALA A 217 -2.74 20.43 10.60
C ALA A 217 -2.50 21.06 11.98
N LEU A 218 -1.46 20.63 12.70
CA LEU A 218 -1.11 21.22 14.01
C LEU A 218 -0.66 22.67 13.88
N ASP A 219 0.11 23.02 12.86
CA ASP A 219 0.51 24.42 12.58
C ASP A 219 -0.72 25.30 12.31
N ALA A 220 -1.80 24.76 11.78
CA ALA A 220 -3.11 25.41 11.62
C ALA A 220 -3.98 25.36 12.90
N GLY A 221 -3.45 24.86 14.02
CA GLY A 221 -4.20 24.77 15.30
C GLY A 221 -5.22 23.63 15.35
N MET A 222 -5.21 22.71 14.38
CA MET A 222 -6.14 21.59 14.32
C MET A 222 -5.64 20.40 15.14
N LYS A 223 -6.56 19.57 15.55
CA LYS A 223 -6.33 18.21 16.10
C LYS A 223 -7.21 17.23 15.35
N ILE A 224 -7.02 15.93 15.62
CA ILE A 224 -7.93 14.90 15.11
C ILE A 224 -9.38 15.33 15.36
N ALA A 225 -10.21 15.20 14.32
CA ALA A 225 -11.58 15.67 14.35
C ALA A 225 -12.39 15.03 15.49
N GLU A 226 -13.30 15.78 16.07
CA GLU A 226 -14.18 15.28 17.15
C GLU A 226 -14.98 14.06 16.64
N GLY A 227 -15.02 12.99 17.45
CA GLY A 227 -15.69 11.75 17.10
C GLY A 227 -14.90 10.81 16.19
N VAL A 228 -13.67 11.17 15.82
CA VAL A 228 -12.76 10.31 15.03
C VAL A 228 -11.69 9.72 15.94
N GLU A 229 -11.52 8.42 15.88
CA GLU A 229 -10.35 7.74 16.45
C GLU A 229 -9.29 7.53 15.36
N CYS A 230 -8.08 8.08 15.57
CA CYS A 230 -6.98 7.94 14.64
C CYS A 230 -5.90 7.01 15.20
N TYR A 231 -5.51 6.04 14.38
CA TYR A 231 -4.49 5.05 14.71
C TYR A 231 -3.40 5.04 13.65
N ILE A 232 -2.13 4.96 14.08
CA ILE A 232 -0.99 4.68 13.19
C ILE A 232 -0.26 3.45 13.70
N GLN A 233 -0.16 2.42 12.86
CA GLN A 233 0.56 1.19 13.16
C GLN A 233 1.91 1.17 12.47
N PHE A 234 2.98 0.97 13.23
CA PHE A 234 4.31 0.78 12.67
C PHE A 234 4.39 -0.51 11.84
N GLY A 235 4.99 -0.42 10.64
CA GLY A 235 5.21 -1.60 9.80
C GLY A 235 6.36 -2.48 10.31
N SER A 236 7.32 -1.90 11.01
CA SER A 236 8.46 -2.59 11.59
C SER A 236 9.03 -1.86 12.80
N LYS A 237 9.89 -2.54 13.57
CA LYS A 237 10.64 -1.90 14.65
C LYS A 237 11.57 -0.80 14.11
N THR A 238 12.17 -0.99 12.94
CA THR A 238 13.07 0.02 12.33
C THR A 238 12.31 1.31 12.04
N VAL A 239 11.08 1.23 11.54
CA VAL A 239 10.23 2.41 11.30
C VAL A 239 9.83 3.08 12.61
N LYS A 240 9.55 2.31 13.67
CA LYS A 240 9.30 2.86 15.01
C LYS A 240 10.51 3.65 15.51
N ASP A 241 11.70 3.06 15.44
CA ASP A 241 12.95 3.70 15.86
C ASP A 241 13.25 4.96 15.01
N LEU A 242 12.88 4.97 13.71
CA LEU A 242 12.98 6.14 12.83
C LEU A 242 12.01 7.25 13.27
N SER A 243 10.76 6.89 13.55
CA SER A 243 9.73 7.82 14.01
C SER A 243 10.13 8.51 15.31
N GLU A 244 10.68 7.74 16.26
CA GLU A 244 11.18 8.29 17.54
C GLU A 244 12.36 9.26 17.31
N ARG A 245 13.34 8.88 16.48
CA ARG A 245 14.50 9.73 16.15
C ARG A 245 14.13 11.04 15.46
N ASN A 246 13.07 11.04 14.64
CA ASN A 246 12.60 12.22 13.91
C ASN A 246 11.59 13.05 14.73
N GLY A 247 11.24 12.66 15.96
CA GLY A 247 10.23 13.33 16.77
C GLY A 247 8.80 13.17 16.24
N TRP A 248 8.57 12.25 15.33
CA TRP A 248 7.25 12.01 14.74
C TRP A 248 6.29 11.37 15.74
N THR A 249 6.81 10.54 16.65
CA THR A 249 6.02 9.95 17.74
C THR A 249 5.34 11.03 18.58
N ASP A 250 6.10 12.01 19.08
CA ASP A 250 5.58 13.12 19.86
C ASP A 250 4.60 13.99 19.05
N LEU A 251 4.88 14.20 17.77
CA LEU A 251 4.03 14.94 16.83
C LEU A 251 2.65 14.27 16.68
N PHE A 252 2.61 12.95 16.50
CA PHE A 252 1.37 12.18 16.36
C PHE A 252 0.57 12.18 17.66
N GLU A 253 1.22 11.98 18.80
CA GLU A 253 0.57 12.02 20.12
C GLU A 253 -0.01 13.42 20.42
N ALA A 254 0.71 14.48 20.08
CA ALA A 254 0.22 15.85 20.23
C ALA A 254 -1.05 16.13 19.41
N ALA A 255 -1.21 15.48 18.26
CA ALA A 255 -2.42 15.57 17.43
C ALA A 255 -3.60 14.74 17.98
N GLY A 256 -3.35 13.79 18.89
CA GLY A 256 -4.35 12.85 19.41
C GLY A 256 -4.37 11.49 18.68
N VAL A 257 -3.31 11.17 17.94
CA VAL A 257 -3.15 9.86 17.28
C VAL A 257 -2.74 8.80 18.30
N LYS A 258 -3.29 7.61 18.17
CA LYS A 258 -2.92 6.43 18.95
C LYS A 258 -1.93 5.57 18.18
N LEU A 259 -0.73 5.35 18.71
CA LEU A 259 0.32 4.57 18.07
C LEU A 259 0.19 3.08 18.43
N ILE A 260 0.41 2.21 17.44
CA ILE A 260 0.31 0.76 17.59
C ILE A 260 1.64 0.12 17.17
N ASP A 261 2.13 -0.80 17.99
CA ASP A 261 3.34 -1.58 17.72
C ASP A 261 3.21 -2.42 16.43
N PRO A 262 4.34 -2.81 15.82
CA PRO A 262 4.33 -3.64 14.62
C PRO A 262 3.55 -4.95 14.79
N GLY A 263 2.69 -5.25 13.83
CA GLY A 263 1.86 -6.45 13.82
C GLY A 263 0.80 -6.39 12.72
N CYS A 264 -0.13 -7.31 12.72
CA CYS A 264 -1.25 -7.30 11.76
C CYS A 264 -2.41 -6.42 12.23
N GLY A 265 -2.68 -6.33 13.53
CA GLY A 265 -3.64 -5.41 14.13
C GLY A 265 -5.03 -5.45 13.49
N ALA A 266 -5.61 -4.28 13.27
CA ALA A 266 -6.93 -4.16 12.65
C ALA A 266 -7.00 -4.71 11.22
N CYS A 267 -5.87 -4.87 10.52
CA CYS A 267 -5.82 -5.49 9.19
C CYS A 267 -6.32 -6.96 9.19
N ILE A 268 -6.29 -7.64 10.33
CA ILE A 268 -6.85 -9.00 10.52
C ILE A 268 -8.01 -9.03 11.52
N GLY A 269 -8.60 -7.88 11.83
CA GLY A 269 -9.71 -7.79 12.77
C GLY A 269 -9.34 -7.93 14.23
N ALA A 270 -8.10 -7.60 14.61
CA ALA A 270 -7.60 -7.74 15.97
C ALA A 270 -7.08 -6.41 16.54
N GLY A 271 -7.39 -6.15 17.81
CA GLY A 271 -6.85 -5.02 18.56
C GLY A 271 -7.48 -3.66 18.24
N PRO A 272 -6.80 -2.57 18.62
CA PRO A 272 -7.30 -1.21 18.44
C PRO A 272 -7.51 -0.85 16.96
N GLY A 273 -8.51 -0.03 16.67
CA GLY A 273 -8.84 0.41 15.30
C GLY A 273 -9.81 -0.51 14.56
N VAL A 274 -10.23 -1.63 15.16
CA VAL A 274 -11.31 -2.48 14.65
C VAL A 274 -12.65 -1.81 14.94
N SER A 275 -13.56 -1.72 13.96
CA SER A 275 -14.91 -1.21 14.16
C SER A 275 -15.72 -2.12 15.09
N ASN A 276 -16.62 -1.52 15.89
CA ASN A 276 -17.40 -2.24 16.90
C ASN A 276 -18.88 -2.43 16.51
N ASN A 277 -19.34 -1.70 15.50
CA ASN A 277 -20.72 -1.79 15.01
C ASN A 277 -20.78 -1.52 13.50
N PRO A 278 -21.87 -1.94 12.82
CA PRO A 278 -22.02 -1.81 11.37
C PRO A 278 -22.10 -0.37 10.85
N ASP A 279 -22.49 0.58 11.68
CA ASP A 279 -22.69 1.98 11.27
C ASP A 279 -21.38 2.77 11.26
N GLN A 280 -20.32 2.25 11.89
CA GLN A 280 -19.01 2.88 11.86
C GLN A 280 -18.39 2.84 10.48
N VAL A 281 -17.80 3.95 10.09
CA VAL A 281 -17.04 4.11 8.85
C VAL A 281 -15.56 4.25 9.18
N THR A 282 -14.75 3.39 8.61
CA THR A 282 -13.29 3.42 8.70
C THR A 282 -12.69 3.81 7.35
N VAL A 283 -11.78 4.77 7.31
CA VAL A 283 -10.84 4.98 6.20
C VAL A 283 -9.47 4.45 6.60
N SER A 284 -8.86 3.65 5.73
CA SER A 284 -7.62 2.96 6.10
C SER A 284 -6.63 2.85 4.96
N ALA A 285 -5.35 2.89 5.31
CA ALA A 285 -4.24 2.62 4.40
C ALA A 285 -3.84 1.13 4.32
N ILE A 286 -4.56 0.23 5.01
CA ILE A 286 -4.37 -1.22 4.90
C ILE A 286 -4.72 -1.71 3.49
N ASN A 287 -4.55 -2.99 3.22
CA ASN A 287 -4.62 -3.56 1.88
C ASN A 287 -5.96 -4.21 1.52
N ARG A 288 -6.80 -4.57 2.49
CA ARG A 288 -8.05 -5.34 2.28
C ARG A 288 -9.22 -4.72 3.01
N ASN A 289 -10.38 -4.65 2.33
CA ASN A 289 -11.63 -4.15 2.88
C ASN A 289 -12.80 -5.15 2.79
N PHE A 290 -12.52 -6.44 2.67
CA PHE A 290 -13.56 -7.47 2.68
C PHE A 290 -14.45 -7.34 3.92
N GLN A 291 -15.72 -7.64 3.78
CA GLN A 291 -16.69 -7.55 4.87
C GLN A 291 -16.20 -8.30 6.12
N GLY A 292 -16.26 -7.65 7.26
CA GLY A 292 -15.77 -8.20 8.53
C GLY A 292 -14.25 -8.18 8.71
N ARG A 293 -13.48 -7.71 7.73
CA ARG A 293 -12.01 -7.72 7.78
C ARG A 293 -11.44 -6.91 8.96
N SER A 294 -11.98 -5.73 9.21
CA SER A 294 -11.62 -4.85 10.34
C SER A 294 -12.83 -4.54 11.21
N GLY A 295 -13.62 -5.56 11.55
CA GLY A 295 -14.87 -5.44 12.28
C GLY A 295 -16.10 -5.32 11.37
N PRO A 296 -17.30 -5.09 11.95
CA PRO A 296 -18.56 -5.12 11.23
C PRO A 296 -18.85 -3.83 10.41
N GLY A 297 -18.11 -2.76 10.62
CA GLY A 297 -18.33 -1.46 9.98
C GLY A 297 -17.91 -1.41 8.52
N LYS A 298 -18.20 -0.29 7.88
CA LYS A 298 -17.84 0.01 6.49
C LYS A 298 -16.36 0.42 6.41
N LEU A 299 -15.58 -0.23 5.55
CA LEU A 299 -14.15 -0.02 5.43
C LEU A 299 -13.77 0.48 4.04
N TYR A 300 -13.26 1.72 3.97
CA TYR A 300 -12.69 2.33 2.78
C TYR A 300 -11.17 2.18 2.80
N LEU A 301 -10.58 1.76 1.69
CA LEU A 301 -9.12 1.82 1.50
C LEU A 301 -8.76 3.15 0.84
N ALA A 302 -7.67 3.77 1.29
CA ALA A 302 -7.15 5.00 0.73
C ALA A 302 -5.62 5.10 0.90
N SER A 303 -5.03 6.12 0.27
CA SER A 303 -3.60 6.41 0.44
C SER A 303 -3.28 6.95 1.84
N PRO A 304 -2.02 6.85 2.28
CA PRO A 304 -1.55 7.45 3.53
C PRO A 304 -1.96 8.91 3.70
N LEU A 305 -1.81 9.71 2.65
CA LEU A 305 -2.16 11.13 2.64
C LEU A 305 -3.66 11.35 2.86
N THR A 306 -4.50 10.61 2.16
CA THR A 306 -5.96 10.67 2.29
C THR A 306 -6.42 10.25 3.69
N VAL A 307 -5.84 9.19 4.26
CA VAL A 307 -6.20 8.72 5.61
C VAL A 307 -5.94 9.80 6.66
N MET A 308 -4.75 10.42 6.61
CA MET A 308 -4.44 11.48 7.58
C MET A 308 -5.24 12.75 7.35
N ALA A 309 -5.42 13.20 6.12
CA ALA A 309 -6.29 14.35 5.81
C ALA A 309 -7.72 14.12 6.34
N SER A 310 -8.23 12.90 6.16
CA SER A 310 -9.56 12.51 6.63
C SER A 310 -9.67 12.50 8.15
N ALA A 311 -8.61 12.10 8.86
CA ALA A 311 -8.57 12.11 10.32
C ALA A 311 -8.75 13.52 10.91
N PHE A 312 -8.20 14.56 10.26
CA PHE A 312 -8.33 15.96 10.69
C PHE A 312 -9.64 16.61 10.23
N THR A 313 -10.23 16.17 9.11
CA THR A 313 -11.48 16.76 8.57
C THR A 313 -12.75 16.05 9.05
N GLY A 314 -12.63 14.83 9.60
CA GLY A 314 -13.77 14.03 10.04
C GLY A 314 -14.55 13.36 8.91
N LYS A 315 -14.10 13.47 7.66
CA LYS A 315 -14.68 12.86 6.46
C LYS A 315 -13.61 12.44 5.47
N ILE A 316 -13.90 11.52 4.56
CA ILE A 316 -12.95 11.13 3.52
C ILE A 316 -12.60 12.35 2.68
N THR A 317 -11.30 12.73 2.69
CA THR A 317 -10.81 13.95 2.07
C THR A 317 -9.45 13.70 1.44
N ALA A 318 -9.31 14.06 0.16
CA ALA A 318 -8.01 14.07 -0.50
C ALA A 318 -7.11 15.17 0.10
N TRP A 319 -5.85 14.84 0.35
CA TRP A 319 -4.88 15.83 0.79
C TRP A 319 -4.35 16.68 -0.37
N HIS A 320 -4.08 17.94 -0.12
CA HIS A 320 -3.32 18.84 -0.99
C HIS A 320 -2.45 19.80 -0.15
N PRO A 321 -1.33 20.31 -0.71
CA PRO A 321 -0.36 21.09 0.06
C PRO A 321 -0.92 22.29 0.83
N ASP A 322 -1.93 22.95 0.29
CA ASP A 322 -2.53 24.17 0.87
C ASP A 322 -3.76 23.89 1.74
N MET A 323 -4.05 22.60 2.02
CA MET A 323 -5.30 22.17 2.66
C MET A 323 -5.59 22.86 4.01
N PHE A 324 -4.55 23.12 4.78
CA PHE A 324 -4.65 23.71 6.11
C PHE A 324 -4.05 25.14 6.21
N SER A 325 -3.70 25.74 5.04
CA SER A 325 -3.00 27.04 5.01
C SER A 325 -3.89 28.27 5.23
N ASN A 326 -5.23 28.11 5.30
CA ASN A 326 -6.21 29.19 5.45
C ASN A 326 -7.07 29.02 6.70
N GLY A 327 -6.41 29.04 7.86
CA GLY A 327 -7.07 29.13 9.16
C GLY A 327 -6.83 30.49 9.81
#